data_ba2441eb3046b7f27e090fe9aaec2ee3
#
_entry.id   ba2441eb3046b7f27e090fe9aaec2ee3
#
_cell.length_a   1.000
_cell.length_b   1.000
_cell.length_c   1.000
_cell.angle_alpha   90.00
_cell.angle_beta   90.00
_cell.angle_gamma   90.00
#
_symmetry.space_group_name_H-M   'P 1'
#
loop_
_entity.id
_entity.type
_entity.pdbx_description
1 polymer ?
#
loop_
_entity_poly.entity_id
_entity_poly.type
_entity_poly.pdbx_seq_one_letter_code
_entity_poly.pdbx_strand_id
1 'polypeptide(L)'
;MIYKVGIIGYGKMGIIRHEAIKGNKFSKLVAISDPDLLGNPDNIPNISQTEIIKREDIDIVIVCTPNYLNKELTISLLRAGKHVFCEKPPCFTEAEMKEIRIVEKENDKLKLMYGFNHRHHDSIIRIKKIVDEGQLGKILWMRGRYGKSVTADYFDQWRAKKELAGGGILIDQGIHMLDLFLYFGGSFDSVKAEVSNLYWNLEVEDNAFAILKNTKTGIWIP
;
A
#
# COMPACT_ATOMS: atom_id res chain seq x y z
N MET A 1 6.99 -2.57 26.52
CA MET A 1 7.96 -2.10 25.50
C MET A 1 7.24 -1.09 24.60
N ILE A 2 7.87 0.02 24.26
CA ILE A 2 7.34 1.02 23.33
C ILE A 2 8.24 1.00 22.11
N TYR A 3 7.68 0.69 20.95
CA TYR A 3 8.41 0.70 19.69
C TYR A 3 8.66 2.13 19.22
N LYS A 4 9.90 2.42 18.82
CA LYS A 4 10.29 3.68 18.21
C LYS A 4 10.06 3.62 16.71
N VAL A 5 9.34 4.59 16.19
CA VAL A 5 8.88 4.63 14.80
C VAL A 5 9.53 5.79 14.06
N GLY A 6 10.02 5.52 12.84
CA GLY A 6 10.37 6.54 11.86
C GLY A 6 9.31 6.62 10.74
N ILE A 7 9.10 7.79 10.17
CA ILE A 7 8.27 7.97 8.96
C ILE A 7 9.13 8.54 7.85
N ILE A 8 9.12 7.88 6.68
CA ILE A 8 9.73 8.40 5.45
C ILE A 8 8.60 8.80 4.49
N GLY A 9 8.56 10.09 4.13
CA GLY A 9 7.45 10.74 3.42
C GLY A 9 6.39 11.26 4.38
N TYR A 10 6.29 12.59 4.51
CA TYR A 10 5.35 13.23 5.45
C TYR A 10 4.26 14.05 4.76
N GLY A 11 3.85 13.60 3.56
CA GLY A 11 2.66 14.09 2.89
C GLY A 11 1.37 13.64 3.60
N LYS A 12 0.24 13.69 2.89
CA LYS A 12 -1.09 13.34 3.44
C LYS A 12 -1.10 12.00 4.21
N MET A 13 -0.47 10.94 3.66
CA MET A 13 -0.46 9.64 4.32
C MET A 13 0.47 9.61 5.53
N GLY A 14 1.64 10.26 5.46
CA GLY A 14 2.54 10.38 6.60
C GLY A 14 1.87 11.06 7.81
N ILE A 15 1.11 12.13 7.58
CA ILE A 15 0.31 12.81 8.62
C ILE A 15 -0.73 11.87 9.23
N ILE A 16 -1.48 11.13 8.42
CA ILE A 16 -2.47 10.15 8.89
C ILE A 16 -1.80 9.06 9.75
N ARG A 17 -0.63 8.56 9.34
CA ARG A 17 0.12 7.55 10.10
C ARG A 17 0.66 8.11 11.40
N HIS A 18 1.12 9.37 11.40
CA HIS A 18 1.53 10.04 12.63
C HIS A 18 0.38 10.13 13.65
N GLU A 19 -0.80 10.57 13.23
CA GLU A 19 -1.96 10.62 14.11
C GLU A 19 -2.35 9.23 14.66
N ALA A 20 -2.24 8.19 13.84
CA ALA A 20 -2.45 6.82 14.31
C ALA A 20 -1.42 6.37 15.35
N ILE A 21 -0.15 6.79 15.21
CA ILE A 21 0.89 6.52 16.22
C ILE A 21 0.58 7.23 17.53
N LYS A 22 0.13 8.50 17.50
CA LYS A 22 -0.26 9.25 18.71
C LYS A 22 -1.35 8.52 19.51
N GLY A 23 -2.30 7.90 18.84
CA GLY A 23 -3.36 7.11 19.46
C GLY A 23 -2.92 5.74 20.00
N ASN A 24 -1.67 5.32 19.74
CA ASN A 24 -1.19 3.99 20.08
C ASN A 24 -0.20 3.99 21.24
N LYS A 25 -0.57 3.37 22.36
CA LYS A 25 0.26 3.29 23.59
C LYS A 25 1.54 2.46 23.45
N PHE A 26 1.67 1.68 22.38
CA PHE A 26 2.82 0.79 22.16
C PHE A 26 3.84 1.35 21.16
N SER A 27 3.61 2.53 20.61
CA SER A 27 4.49 3.14 19.62
C SER A 27 4.70 4.64 19.87
N LYS A 28 5.87 5.14 19.47
CA LYS A 28 6.23 6.56 19.56
C LYS A 28 6.99 6.97 18.30
N LEU A 29 6.54 8.02 17.64
CA LEU A 29 7.28 8.63 16.54
C LEU A 29 8.52 9.35 17.07
N VAL A 30 9.70 9.07 16.50
CA VAL A 30 10.99 9.61 16.93
C VAL A 30 11.78 10.27 15.81
N ALA A 31 11.38 10.11 14.56
CA ALA A 31 12.00 10.76 13.41
C ALA A 31 11.05 10.81 12.22
N ILE A 32 11.20 11.85 11.42
CA ILE A 32 10.54 12.04 10.12
C ILE A 32 11.64 12.25 9.08
N SER A 33 11.40 11.83 7.85
CA SER A 33 12.21 12.18 6.70
C SER A 33 11.30 12.65 5.57
N ASP A 34 11.32 13.94 5.28
CA ASP A 34 10.63 14.53 4.14
C ASP A 34 11.37 15.79 3.70
N PRO A 35 11.82 15.88 2.43
CA PRO A 35 12.58 17.04 1.95
C PRO A 35 11.73 18.32 1.90
N ASP A 36 10.41 18.18 1.73
CA ASP A 36 9.49 19.30 1.59
C ASP A 36 8.74 19.62 2.89
N LEU A 37 9.17 19.03 4.01
CA LEU A 37 8.52 19.21 5.30
C LEU A 37 8.61 20.66 5.77
N LEU A 38 7.47 21.34 5.84
CA LEU A 38 7.37 22.67 6.43
C LEU A 38 7.10 22.56 7.93
N GLY A 39 7.99 23.15 8.73
CA GLY A 39 7.85 23.16 10.17
C GLY A 39 8.38 21.89 10.85
N ASN A 40 8.09 21.75 12.13
CA ASN A 40 8.51 20.61 12.95
C ASN A 40 7.31 20.11 13.76
N PRO A 41 6.50 19.21 13.20
CA PRO A 41 5.32 18.70 13.88
C PRO A 41 5.70 17.99 15.18
N ASP A 42 5.10 18.43 16.29
CA ASP A 42 5.31 17.88 17.63
C ASP A 42 6.79 17.83 18.06
N ASN A 43 7.64 18.71 17.52
CA ASN A 43 9.08 18.74 17.75
C ASN A 43 9.82 17.44 17.35
N ILE A 44 9.28 16.70 16.38
CA ILE A 44 9.93 15.49 15.85
C ILE A 44 11.03 15.91 14.85
N PRO A 45 12.27 15.43 15.00
CA PRO A 45 13.36 15.80 14.09
C PRO A 45 13.09 15.31 12.66
N ASN A 46 13.28 16.22 11.68
CA ASN A 46 13.34 15.88 10.28
C ASN A 46 14.80 15.58 9.92
N ILE A 47 15.08 14.32 9.58
CA ILE A 47 16.41 13.82 9.24
C ILE A 47 16.37 13.11 7.88
N SER A 48 17.52 12.83 7.31
CA SER A 48 17.57 12.13 6.02
C SER A 48 17.03 10.69 6.12
N GLN A 49 16.48 10.16 5.02
CA GLN A 49 16.08 8.76 4.96
C GLN A 49 17.24 7.80 5.29
N THR A 50 18.47 8.17 4.88
CA THR A 50 19.68 7.40 5.17
C THR A 50 19.96 7.34 6.67
N GLU A 51 19.73 8.43 7.39
CA GLU A 51 19.88 8.45 8.84
C GLU A 51 18.80 7.60 9.52
N ILE A 52 17.51 7.67 9.06
CA ILE A 52 16.46 6.78 9.59
C ILE A 52 16.86 5.30 9.42
N ILE A 53 17.36 4.92 8.23
CA ILE A 53 17.79 3.53 7.96
C ILE A 53 18.90 3.09 8.91
N LYS A 54 19.90 3.97 9.18
CA LYS A 54 21.08 3.66 9.99
C LYS A 54 20.83 3.71 11.51
N ARG A 55 19.81 4.41 11.98
CA ARG A 55 19.54 4.56 13.42
C ARG A 55 19.13 3.23 14.05
N GLU A 56 19.96 2.70 14.94
CA GLU A 56 19.71 1.41 15.62
C GLU A 56 18.54 1.47 16.61
N ASP A 57 18.22 2.65 17.14
CA ASP A 57 17.13 2.85 18.09
C ASP A 57 15.73 2.94 17.44
N ILE A 58 15.62 2.92 16.11
CA ILE A 58 14.34 2.85 15.41
C ILE A 58 13.98 1.39 15.14
N ASP A 59 12.83 0.96 15.63
CA ASP A 59 12.34 -0.42 15.48
C ASP A 59 11.51 -0.62 14.21
N ILE A 60 10.66 0.37 13.91
CA ILE A 60 9.65 0.29 12.82
C ILE A 60 9.82 1.52 11.92
N VAL A 61 9.74 1.33 10.63
CA VAL A 61 9.69 2.46 9.68
C VAL A 61 8.41 2.37 8.84
N ILE A 62 7.71 3.49 8.77
CA ILE A 62 6.54 3.67 7.91
C ILE A 62 6.97 4.44 6.67
N VAL A 63 6.75 3.84 5.49
CA VAL A 63 7.08 4.42 4.19
C VAL A 63 5.82 4.97 3.55
N CYS A 64 5.77 6.29 3.35
CA CYS A 64 4.65 7.05 2.76
C CYS A 64 5.10 7.91 1.57
N THR A 65 6.07 7.44 0.84
CA THR A 65 6.69 8.12 -0.30
C THR A 65 5.89 7.94 -1.61
N PRO A 66 6.23 8.66 -2.68
CA PRO A 66 5.81 8.30 -4.02
C PRO A 66 6.18 6.85 -4.37
N ASN A 67 5.37 6.22 -5.19
CA ASN A 67 5.40 4.76 -5.41
C ASN A 67 6.74 4.20 -5.87
N TYR A 68 7.49 4.94 -6.70
CA TYR A 68 8.78 4.48 -7.25
C TYR A 68 9.86 4.24 -6.18
N LEU A 69 9.71 4.80 -4.98
CA LEU A 69 10.64 4.62 -3.86
C LEU A 69 10.31 3.41 -2.98
N ASN A 70 9.09 2.90 -3.06
CA ASN A 70 8.58 1.90 -2.11
C ASN A 70 9.42 0.62 -2.07
N LYS A 71 9.79 0.08 -3.24
CA LYS A 71 10.61 -1.13 -3.35
C LYS A 71 11.97 -0.97 -2.67
N GLU A 72 12.73 0.03 -3.10
CA GLU A 72 14.11 0.21 -2.63
C GLU A 72 14.17 0.53 -1.13
N LEU A 73 13.23 1.36 -0.65
CA LEU A 73 13.13 1.65 0.79
C LEU A 73 12.75 0.41 1.58
N THR A 74 11.78 -0.38 1.12
CA THR A 74 11.38 -1.64 1.78
C THR A 74 12.57 -2.59 1.92
N ILE A 75 13.30 -2.83 0.83
CA ILE A 75 14.47 -3.71 0.83
C ILE A 75 15.57 -3.18 1.76
N SER A 76 15.90 -1.88 1.66
CA SER A 76 16.95 -1.27 2.47
C SER A 76 16.62 -1.32 3.97
N LEU A 77 15.36 -1.09 4.34
CA LEU A 77 14.91 -1.12 5.72
C LEU A 77 14.91 -2.54 6.30
N LEU A 78 14.45 -3.53 5.56
CA LEU A 78 14.51 -4.93 5.99
C LEU A 78 15.96 -5.37 6.21
N ARG A 79 16.88 -5.05 5.28
CA ARG A 79 18.31 -5.33 5.42
C ARG A 79 18.96 -4.61 6.61
N ALA A 80 18.41 -3.44 6.99
CA ALA A 80 18.85 -2.70 8.17
C ALA A 80 18.18 -3.21 9.48
N GLY A 81 17.45 -4.33 9.44
CA GLY A 81 16.84 -4.93 10.62
C GLY A 81 15.58 -4.22 11.12
N LYS A 82 14.88 -3.46 10.28
CA LYS A 82 13.67 -2.73 10.65
C LYS A 82 12.39 -3.50 10.29
N HIS A 83 11.39 -3.44 11.14
CA HIS A 83 10.02 -3.75 10.74
C HIS A 83 9.54 -2.66 9.78
N VAL A 84 8.80 -3.03 8.73
CA VAL A 84 8.39 -2.09 7.69
C VAL A 84 6.87 -2.10 7.52
N PHE A 85 6.27 -0.92 7.58
CA PHE A 85 4.96 -0.67 7.04
C PHE A 85 5.12 0.22 5.81
N CYS A 86 4.79 -0.28 4.63
CA CYS A 86 4.90 0.50 3.40
C CYS A 86 3.53 0.77 2.80
N GLU A 87 3.28 1.99 2.33
CA GLU A 87 2.06 2.31 1.59
C GLU A 87 1.99 1.52 0.29
N LYS A 88 0.79 1.32 -0.18
CA LYS A 88 0.54 0.66 -1.47
C LYS A 88 0.84 1.63 -2.65
N PRO A 89 1.20 1.14 -3.84
CA PRO A 89 1.54 -0.24 -4.17
C PRO A 89 2.93 -0.63 -3.63
N PRO A 90 3.19 -1.93 -3.43
CA PRO A 90 4.51 -2.41 -2.99
C PRO A 90 5.64 -2.06 -3.95
N CYS A 91 5.35 -2.19 -5.23
CA CYS A 91 6.27 -2.08 -6.36
C CYS A 91 5.48 -2.01 -7.66
N PHE A 92 6.15 -1.94 -8.82
CA PHE A 92 5.51 -1.82 -10.12
C PHE A 92 5.37 -3.14 -10.87
N THR A 93 6.23 -4.12 -10.59
CA THR A 93 6.28 -5.37 -11.34
C THR A 93 6.32 -6.60 -10.44
N GLU A 94 5.93 -7.76 -11.01
CA GLU A 94 6.07 -9.05 -10.33
C GLU A 94 7.53 -9.40 -10.03
N ALA A 95 8.46 -9.03 -10.91
CA ALA A 95 9.89 -9.25 -10.71
C ALA A 95 10.38 -8.49 -9.46
N GLU A 96 10.03 -7.23 -9.32
CA GLU A 96 10.33 -6.43 -8.14
C GLU A 96 9.71 -7.01 -6.86
N MET A 97 8.49 -7.52 -6.94
CA MET A 97 7.85 -8.19 -5.80
C MET A 97 8.60 -9.46 -5.38
N LYS A 98 9.14 -10.22 -6.34
CA LYS A 98 9.98 -11.38 -6.05
C LYS A 98 11.26 -11.00 -5.32
N GLU A 99 11.90 -9.89 -5.69
CA GLU A 99 13.08 -9.37 -4.99
C GLU A 99 12.75 -9.00 -3.53
N ILE A 100 11.65 -8.27 -3.31
CA ILE A 100 11.19 -7.93 -1.95
C ILE A 100 10.97 -9.21 -1.13
N ARG A 101 10.31 -10.22 -1.70
CA ARG A 101 10.01 -11.48 -1.00
C ARG A 101 11.27 -12.31 -0.67
N ILE A 102 12.32 -12.22 -1.47
CA ILE A 102 13.61 -12.85 -1.14
C ILE A 102 14.15 -12.21 0.13
N VAL A 103 14.25 -10.89 0.17
CA VAL A 103 14.79 -10.15 1.33
C VAL A 103 13.90 -10.32 2.57
N GLU A 104 12.58 -10.35 2.42
CA GLU A 104 11.65 -10.63 3.52
C GLU A 104 11.91 -12.01 4.15
N LYS A 105 12.12 -13.05 3.33
CA LYS A 105 12.41 -14.40 3.79
C LYS A 105 13.78 -14.53 4.47
N GLU A 106 14.78 -13.79 4.01
CA GLU A 106 16.10 -13.72 4.63
C GLU A 106 16.03 -13.08 6.03
N ASN A 107 14.97 -12.34 6.31
CA ASN A 107 14.74 -11.58 7.54
C ASN A 107 13.42 -11.98 8.21
N ASP A 108 13.16 -13.26 8.38
CA ASP A 108 11.88 -13.87 8.82
C ASP A 108 11.34 -13.38 10.17
N LYS A 109 12.20 -12.85 11.04
CA LYS A 109 11.85 -12.25 12.33
C LYS A 109 11.24 -10.85 12.18
N LEU A 110 11.51 -10.18 11.07
CA LEU A 110 10.96 -8.86 10.79
C LEU A 110 9.52 -8.98 10.26
N LYS A 111 8.78 -7.91 10.40
CA LYS A 111 7.40 -7.84 9.88
C LYS A 111 7.36 -6.82 8.76
N LEU A 112 6.86 -7.25 7.61
CA LEU A 112 6.53 -6.42 6.48
C LEU A 112 5.01 -6.38 6.32
N MET A 113 4.46 -5.18 6.25
CA MET A 113 3.03 -4.96 6.00
C MET A 113 2.83 -3.85 4.98
N TYR A 114 1.84 -4.01 4.12
CA TYR A 114 1.46 -3.00 3.14
C TYR A 114 0.13 -2.33 3.49
N GLY A 115 -0.01 -1.07 3.08
CA GLY A 115 -1.13 -0.18 3.41
C GLY A 115 -2.46 -0.50 2.72
N PHE A 116 -2.88 -1.76 2.69
CA PHE A 116 -4.20 -2.17 2.18
C PHE A 116 -5.28 -1.92 3.24
N ASN A 117 -5.52 -0.66 3.53
CA ASN A 117 -6.37 -0.19 4.61
C ASN A 117 -7.84 -0.63 4.50
N HIS A 118 -8.35 -0.94 3.29
CA HIS A 118 -9.71 -1.42 3.12
C HIS A 118 -10.01 -2.71 3.88
N ARG A 119 -9.02 -3.59 4.08
CA ARG A 119 -9.17 -4.80 4.90
C ARG A 119 -9.55 -4.51 6.35
N HIS A 120 -9.24 -3.31 6.83
CA HIS A 120 -9.44 -2.90 8.23
C HIS A 120 -10.71 -2.07 8.46
N HIS A 121 -11.54 -1.88 7.43
CA HIS A 121 -12.87 -1.30 7.61
C HIS A 121 -13.78 -2.29 8.36
N ASP A 122 -14.53 -1.81 9.33
CA ASP A 122 -15.42 -2.63 10.17
C ASP A 122 -16.38 -3.48 9.34
N SER A 123 -16.93 -2.92 8.26
CA SER A 123 -17.79 -3.64 7.33
C SER A 123 -17.07 -4.81 6.64
N ILE A 124 -15.81 -4.62 6.23
CA ILE A 124 -15.00 -5.67 5.58
C ILE A 124 -14.63 -6.76 6.58
N ILE A 125 -14.22 -6.38 7.79
CA ILE A 125 -13.94 -7.32 8.88
C ILE A 125 -15.19 -8.15 9.19
N ARG A 126 -16.35 -7.49 9.28
CA ARG A 126 -17.63 -8.18 9.56
C ARG A 126 -18.01 -9.15 8.43
N ILE A 127 -17.93 -8.72 7.18
CA ILE A 127 -18.22 -9.59 6.03
C ILE A 127 -17.25 -10.77 5.99
N LYS A 128 -15.95 -10.53 6.22
CA LYS A 128 -14.94 -11.60 6.23
C LYS A 128 -15.28 -12.66 7.26
N LYS A 129 -15.66 -12.26 8.47
CA LYS A 129 -16.09 -13.17 9.52
C LYS A 129 -17.29 -14.03 9.07
N ILE A 130 -18.33 -13.43 8.51
CA ILE A 130 -19.53 -14.13 8.00
C ILE A 130 -19.17 -15.16 6.92
N VAL A 131 -18.27 -14.78 6.00
CA VAL A 131 -17.80 -15.66 4.93
C VAL A 131 -16.99 -16.82 5.50
N ASP A 132 -16.03 -16.56 6.41
CA ASP A 132 -15.17 -17.58 7.00
C ASP A 132 -15.93 -18.57 7.88
N GLU A 133 -16.99 -18.13 8.54
CA GLU A 133 -17.91 -18.98 9.31
C GLU A 133 -18.89 -19.79 8.42
N GLY A 134 -18.82 -19.62 7.09
CA GLY A 134 -19.64 -20.35 6.13
C GLY A 134 -21.13 -19.97 6.13
N GLN A 135 -21.52 -18.87 6.79
CA GLN A 135 -22.93 -18.48 6.96
C GLN A 135 -23.62 -18.17 5.61
N LEU A 136 -22.87 -17.78 4.60
CA LEU A 136 -23.39 -17.48 3.25
C LEU A 136 -23.18 -18.62 2.23
N GLY A 137 -22.61 -19.74 2.69
CA GLY A 137 -22.19 -20.82 1.82
C GLY A 137 -21.01 -20.44 0.93
N LYS A 138 -20.90 -21.08 -0.24
CA LYS A 138 -19.79 -20.86 -1.18
C LYS A 138 -19.95 -19.55 -1.93
N ILE A 139 -18.89 -18.76 -2.01
CA ILE A 139 -18.84 -17.60 -2.91
C ILE A 139 -18.86 -18.11 -4.35
N LEU A 140 -19.81 -17.65 -5.13
CA LEU A 140 -19.96 -18.00 -6.54
C LEU A 140 -19.30 -16.95 -7.45
N TRP A 141 -19.50 -15.68 -7.14
CA TRP A 141 -18.93 -14.55 -7.85
C TRP A 141 -18.86 -13.31 -6.94
N MET A 142 -18.01 -12.36 -7.30
CA MET A 142 -17.90 -11.07 -6.63
C MET A 142 -17.87 -9.97 -7.70
N ARG A 143 -18.40 -8.81 -7.36
CA ARG A 143 -18.34 -7.63 -8.22
C ARG A 143 -17.88 -6.43 -7.42
N GLY A 144 -17.02 -5.63 -8.02
CA GLY A 144 -16.60 -4.37 -7.44
C GLY A 144 -16.58 -3.25 -8.46
N ARG A 145 -16.87 -2.05 -8.00
CA ARG A 145 -16.68 -0.82 -8.75
C ARG A 145 -15.97 0.17 -7.85
N TYR A 146 -14.87 0.70 -8.34
CA TYR A 146 -14.15 1.76 -7.64
C TYR A 146 -14.06 2.97 -8.57
N GLY A 147 -14.40 4.13 -8.07
CA GLY A 147 -14.28 5.39 -8.77
C GLY A 147 -13.79 6.47 -7.84
N LYS A 148 -12.98 7.38 -8.37
CA LYS A 148 -12.46 8.53 -7.66
C LYS A 148 -12.61 9.77 -8.54
N SER A 149 -13.19 10.81 -8.01
CA SER A 149 -13.06 12.13 -8.61
C SER A 149 -11.67 12.70 -8.29
N VAL A 150 -11.11 13.41 -9.23
CA VAL A 150 -9.85 14.12 -9.05
C VAL A 150 -10.07 15.61 -9.18
N THR A 151 -9.26 16.38 -8.47
CA THR A 151 -9.18 17.84 -8.56
C THR A 151 -8.18 18.24 -9.66
N ALA A 152 -8.24 19.47 -10.12
CA ALA A 152 -7.37 19.95 -11.21
C ALA A 152 -5.88 19.78 -10.87
N ASP A 153 -5.49 19.94 -9.62
CA ASP A 153 -4.12 19.75 -9.14
C ASP A 153 -3.59 18.32 -9.26
N TYR A 154 -4.46 17.32 -9.46
CA TYR A 154 -4.04 15.93 -9.67
C TYR A 154 -3.13 15.78 -10.88
N PHE A 155 -3.36 16.56 -11.92
CA PHE A 155 -2.62 16.49 -13.19
C PHE A 155 -1.16 16.94 -13.05
N ASP A 156 -0.86 17.77 -12.05
CA ASP A 156 0.48 18.25 -11.74
C ASP A 156 1.22 17.37 -10.72
N GLN A 157 0.51 16.45 -10.09
CA GLN A 157 1.08 15.57 -9.06
C GLN A 157 1.87 14.40 -9.69
N TRP A 158 2.77 13.82 -8.88
CA TRP A 158 3.53 12.63 -9.25
C TRP A 158 2.65 11.43 -9.68
N ARG A 159 1.40 11.38 -9.20
CA ARG A 159 0.41 10.35 -9.56
C ARG A 159 -0.01 10.37 -11.02
N ALA A 160 0.11 11.50 -11.68
CA ALA A 160 -0.18 11.66 -13.10
C ALA A 160 0.99 11.23 -14.01
N LYS A 161 2.17 10.98 -13.43
CA LYS A 161 3.40 10.62 -14.15
C LYS A 161 3.66 9.13 -14.02
N LYS A 162 3.66 8.40 -15.14
CA LYS A 162 3.81 6.93 -15.17
C LYS A 162 5.09 6.44 -14.52
N GLU A 163 6.19 7.12 -14.72
CA GLU A 163 7.50 6.78 -14.13
C GLU A 163 7.51 6.84 -12.60
N LEU A 164 6.71 7.72 -12.00
CA LEU A 164 6.66 7.92 -10.55
C LEU A 164 5.55 7.11 -9.88
N ALA A 165 4.44 6.92 -10.58
CA ALA A 165 3.25 6.25 -10.06
C ALA A 165 3.18 4.75 -10.41
N GLY A 166 3.80 4.34 -11.54
CA GLY A 166 3.72 2.98 -12.07
C GLY A 166 2.48 2.71 -12.93
N GLY A 167 1.46 3.55 -12.85
CA GLY A 167 0.19 3.47 -13.57
C GLY A 167 -0.81 4.47 -13.01
N GLY A 168 -2.05 4.41 -13.49
CA GLY A 168 -3.11 5.36 -13.14
C GLY A 168 -4.10 4.83 -12.11
N ILE A 169 -5.39 4.94 -12.46
CA ILE A 169 -6.48 4.64 -11.52
C ILE A 169 -6.50 3.16 -11.07
N LEU A 170 -6.05 2.25 -11.92
CA LEU A 170 -5.99 0.83 -11.57
C LEU A 170 -5.00 0.58 -10.43
N ILE A 171 -3.79 1.11 -10.53
CA ILE A 171 -2.76 0.91 -9.50
C ILE A 171 -2.95 1.84 -8.30
N ASP A 172 -3.57 3.03 -8.47
CA ASP A 172 -3.84 3.93 -7.35
C ASP A 172 -5.04 3.48 -6.51
N GLN A 173 -6.16 3.15 -7.16
CA GLN A 173 -7.42 2.84 -6.49
C GLN A 173 -7.88 1.38 -6.73
N GLY A 174 -7.80 0.91 -7.96
CA GLY A 174 -8.23 -0.43 -8.32
C GLY A 174 -7.49 -1.52 -7.56
N ILE A 175 -6.25 -1.30 -7.19
CA ILE A 175 -5.45 -2.23 -6.37
C ILE A 175 -6.13 -2.58 -5.03
N HIS A 176 -6.87 -1.67 -4.42
CA HIS A 176 -7.63 -1.95 -3.20
C HIS A 176 -8.79 -2.91 -3.46
N MET A 177 -9.45 -2.79 -4.62
CA MET A 177 -10.52 -3.71 -5.01
C MET A 177 -9.97 -5.09 -5.35
N LEU A 178 -8.85 -5.14 -6.08
CA LEU A 178 -8.15 -6.40 -6.38
C LEU A 178 -7.69 -7.10 -5.10
N ASP A 179 -7.17 -6.34 -4.14
CA ASP A 179 -6.79 -6.86 -2.82
C ASP A 179 -7.98 -7.47 -2.05
N LEU A 180 -9.14 -6.81 -2.07
CA LEU A 180 -10.35 -7.34 -1.45
C LEU A 180 -10.85 -8.61 -2.17
N PHE A 181 -10.77 -8.67 -3.49
CA PHE A 181 -11.13 -9.88 -4.23
C PHE A 181 -10.22 -11.06 -3.86
N LEU A 182 -8.91 -10.83 -3.73
CA LEU A 182 -7.98 -11.84 -3.24
C LEU A 182 -8.26 -12.22 -1.78
N TYR A 183 -8.64 -11.26 -0.95
CA TYR A 183 -8.93 -11.46 0.46
C TYR A 183 -10.15 -12.35 0.71
N PHE A 184 -11.19 -12.21 -0.13
CA PHE A 184 -12.42 -13.00 -0.03
C PHE A 184 -12.41 -14.27 -0.87
N GLY A 185 -11.88 -14.20 -2.09
CA GLY A 185 -11.98 -15.25 -3.09
C GLY A 185 -10.73 -16.11 -3.27
N GLY A 186 -9.62 -15.73 -2.61
CA GLY A 186 -8.33 -16.39 -2.80
C GLY A 186 -7.64 -15.98 -4.11
N SER A 187 -6.81 -16.85 -4.68
CA SER A 187 -6.04 -16.56 -5.88
C SER A 187 -6.90 -16.64 -7.15
N PHE A 188 -6.54 -15.85 -8.16
CA PHE A 188 -7.10 -15.90 -9.51
C PHE A 188 -5.98 -16.26 -10.49
N ASP A 189 -6.28 -17.12 -11.45
CA ASP A 189 -5.32 -17.69 -12.40
C ASP A 189 -5.66 -17.37 -13.86
N SER A 190 -6.75 -16.63 -14.09
CA SER A 190 -7.16 -16.16 -15.41
C SER A 190 -7.65 -14.70 -15.32
N VAL A 191 -7.18 -13.87 -16.23
CA VAL A 191 -7.52 -12.44 -16.31
C VAL A 191 -7.80 -12.08 -17.77
N LYS A 192 -8.90 -11.33 -18.00
CA LYS A 192 -9.15 -10.56 -19.21
C LYS A 192 -9.41 -9.13 -18.79
N ALA A 193 -8.72 -8.17 -19.38
CA ALA A 193 -8.82 -6.78 -18.98
C ALA A 193 -8.66 -5.83 -20.16
N GLU A 194 -9.37 -4.71 -20.08
CA GLU A 194 -9.21 -3.53 -20.93
C GLU A 194 -8.82 -2.35 -20.06
N VAL A 195 -7.78 -1.65 -20.48
CA VAL A 195 -7.26 -0.46 -19.80
C VAL A 195 -7.19 0.66 -20.81
N SER A 196 -7.66 1.84 -20.45
CA SER A 196 -7.72 2.96 -21.38
C SER A 196 -7.49 4.30 -20.68
N ASN A 197 -7.16 5.31 -21.48
CA ASN A 197 -7.13 6.70 -21.11
C ASN A 197 -8.13 7.44 -21.99
N LEU A 198 -9.34 7.64 -21.49
CA LEU A 198 -10.45 8.18 -22.27
C LEU A 198 -10.77 9.64 -21.93
N TYR A 199 -10.44 10.06 -20.74
CA TYR A 199 -10.86 11.36 -20.21
C TYR A 199 -9.69 12.26 -19.81
N TRP A 200 -8.69 11.70 -19.11
CA TRP A 200 -7.63 12.52 -18.49
C TRP A 200 -6.56 13.01 -19.47
N ASN A 201 -6.40 12.34 -20.61
CA ASN A 201 -5.31 12.62 -21.57
C ASN A 201 -3.92 12.67 -20.91
N LEU A 202 -3.63 11.68 -20.04
CA LEU A 202 -2.36 11.52 -19.34
C LEU A 202 -1.61 10.28 -19.86
N GLU A 203 -0.39 10.07 -19.38
CA GLU A 203 0.38 8.85 -19.68
C GLU A 203 -0.15 7.62 -18.94
N VAL A 204 -1.00 7.81 -17.94
CA VAL A 204 -1.55 6.79 -17.07
C VAL A 204 -3.03 6.55 -17.37
N GLU A 205 -3.51 5.34 -17.14
CA GLU A 205 -4.91 4.98 -17.39
C GLU A 205 -5.87 5.66 -16.40
N ASP A 206 -7.04 6.06 -16.93
CA ASP A 206 -8.16 6.59 -16.15
C ASP A 206 -9.34 5.62 -16.06
N ASN A 207 -9.31 4.54 -16.84
CA ASN A 207 -10.31 3.49 -16.86
C ASN A 207 -9.67 2.10 -16.90
N ALA A 208 -10.27 1.15 -16.17
CA ALA A 208 -9.90 -0.25 -16.23
C ALA A 208 -11.14 -1.12 -16.00
N PHE A 209 -11.30 -2.13 -16.85
CA PHE A 209 -12.31 -3.17 -16.72
C PHE A 209 -11.61 -4.51 -16.73
N ALA A 210 -11.95 -5.38 -15.80
CA ALA A 210 -11.31 -6.68 -15.71
C ALA A 210 -12.29 -7.77 -15.33
N ILE A 211 -12.11 -8.95 -15.92
CA ILE A 211 -12.73 -10.20 -15.53
C ILE A 211 -11.63 -11.11 -14.99
N LEU A 212 -11.77 -11.52 -13.73
CA LEU A 212 -10.87 -12.47 -13.10
C LEU A 212 -11.60 -13.78 -12.83
N LYS A 213 -10.89 -14.89 -12.92
CA LYS A 213 -11.43 -16.22 -12.64
C LYS A 213 -10.44 -17.05 -11.85
N ASN A 214 -10.95 -17.77 -10.86
CA ASN A 214 -10.25 -18.88 -10.26
C ASN A 214 -10.76 -20.18 -10.94
N THR A 215 -9.92 -20.82 -11.74
CA THR A 215 -10.34 -22.00 -12.53
C THR A 215 -10.57 -23.22 -11.65
N LYS A 216 -9.95 -23.30 -10.46
CA LYS A 216 -10.09 -24.41 -9.52
C LYS A 216 -11.37 -24.32 -8.69
N THR A 217 -11.68 -23.16 -8.15
CA THR A 217 -12.87 -22.94 -7.32
C THR A 217 -14.10 -22.54 -8.12
N GLY A 218 -13.92 -22.07 -9.35
CA GLY A 218 -14.98 -21.56 -10.19
C GLY A 218 -15.48 -20.16 -9.84
N ILE A 219 -14.81 -19.43 -8.93
CA ILE A 219 -15.17 -18.07 -8.55
C ILE A 219 -14.86 -17.09 -9.69
N TRP A 220 -15.82 -16.23 -10.00
CA TRP A 220 -15.72 -15.20 -11.01
C TRP A 220 -15.79 -13.80 -10.40
N ILE A 221 -15.07 -12.87 -11.03
CA ILE A 221 -15.18 -11.42 -10.82
C ILE A 221 -15.39 -10.80 -12.18
N PRO A 222 -16.64 -10.41 -12.50
CA PRO A 222 -16.98 -9.74 -13.74
C PRO A 222 -16.59 -8.25 -13.71
#